data_1664554d49180e11b499eff1998df2b8
#
_entry.id   1664554d49180e11b499eff1998df2b8
#
_cell.length_a   1.000
_cell.length_b   1.000
_cell.length_c   1.000
_cell.angle_alpha   90.00
_cell.angle_beta   90.00
_cell.angle_gamma   90.00
#
_symmetry.space_group_name_H-M   'P 1'
#
loop_
_entity.id
_entity.type
_entity.pdbx_description
1 polymer ?
#
loop_
_entity_poly.entity_id
_entity_poly.type
_entity_poly.pdbx_seq_one_letter_code
_entity_poly.pdbx_strand_id
1 'polypeptide(L)'
;MKPRQRRTAAWLLTTGLLVGLLVLIPVAAATGAYHVPVGDVLASIQHRIGLGGAPSDRVAESVLWNVRFPRIVLALLVGASLGCAGALMQGVFGNPLAEPGVIGVSSGAAVGAVGAIALGLNFAGNWTVSILAFAAGLVTVLLVYVMSRSGGRTEVVTLILTGIAVNAFAGALIGLFLFSADTAAVNQITFWQLGSLSQATWPKVLAVLPCAVLGLAVAPLYARRLDLLALGERPARHLGVDVERLRIVLVLVIALLTAAAVSVSGVVGFVGLVVPHLLRMAAGPGHRFLLPGSALLGALVLLAADLTARTIAEPAELPLGVLTALIGSPFFFWLLRRTRRKQGGWA
;
A
#
# COMPACT_ATOMS: atom_id res chain seq x y z
N MET A 1 25.63 -13.35 4.15
CA MET A 1 25.03 -14.38 5.07
C MET A 1 25.04 -15.74 4.38
N LYS A 2 25.39 -16.80 5.10
CA LYS A 2 25.31 -18.20 4.61
C LYS A 2 23.82 -18.58 4.40
N PRO A 3 23.45 -19.49 3.47
CA PRO A 3 22.05 -19.85 3.18
C PRO A 3 21.22 -20.23 4.42
N ARG A 4 21.82 -20.97 5.35
CA ARG A 4 21.19 -21.37 6.62
C ARG A 4 20.85 -20.17 7.52
N GLN A 5 21.73 -19.18 7.58
CA GLN A 5 21.50 -17.94 8.36
C GLN A 5 20.37 -17.10 7.77
N ARG A 6 20.23 -17.03 6.44
CA ARG A 6 19.13 -16.33 5.78
C ARG A 6 17.78 -16.96 6.08
N ARG A 7 17.71 -18.31 6.10
CA ARG A 7 16.49 -19.05 6.43
C ARG A 7 16.07 -18.80 7.89
N THR A 8 17.01 -18.85 8.83
CA THR A 8 16.74 -18.55 10.25
C THR A 8 16.28 -17.09 10.43
N ALA A 9 16.95 -16.12 9.78
CA ALA A 9 16.54 -14.72 9.84
C ALA A 9 15.11 -14.51 9.27
N ALA A 10 14.77 -15.16 8.16
CA ALA A 10 13.43 -15.10 7.59
C ALA A 10 12.36 -15.63 8.57
N TRP A 11 12.60 -16.78 9.20
CA TRP A 11 11.70 -17.34 10.20
C TRP A 11 11.53 -16.42 11.42
N LEU A 12 12.63 -15.92 11.99
CA LEU A 12 12.59 -15.01 13.13
C LEU A 12 11.83 -13.72 12.79
N LEU A 13 12.06 -13.15 11.60
CA LEU A 13 11.34 -11.97 11.15
C LEU A 13 9.85 -12.26 10.96
N THR A 14 9.48 -13.36 10.31
CA THR A 14 8.07 -13.71 10.14
C THR A 14 7.37 -13.86 11.49
N THR A 15 7.99 -14.60 12.41
CA THR A 15 7.45 -14.79 13.77
C THR A 15 7.33 -13.44 14.50
N GLY A 16 8.36 -12.60 14.44
CA GLY A 16 8.34 -11.26 15.04
C GLY A 16 7.25 -10.36 14.47
N LEU A 17 7.03 -10.39 13.14
CA LEU A 17 5.96 -9.64 12.49
C LEU A 17 4.57 -10.14 12.89
N LEU A 18 4.37 -11.45 12.96
CA LEU A 18 3.09 -12.04 13.41
C LEU A 18 2.81 -11.71 14.88
N VAL A 19 3.82 -11.83 15.76
CA VAL A 19 3.68 -11.41 17.17
C VAL A 19 3.39 -9.92 17.27
N GLY A 20 4.10 -9.09 16.49
CA GLY A 20 3.84 -7.65 16.42
C GLY A 20 2.40 -7.32 16.02
N LEU A 21 1.85 -8.02 15.02
CA LEU A 21 0.45 -7.86 14.62
C LEU A 21 -0.51 -8.34 15.71
N LEU A 22 -0.25 -9.50 16.34
CA LEU A 22 -1.05 -10.04 17.43
C LEU A 22 -1.12 -9.10 18.63
N VAL A 23 -0.06 -8.35 18.90
CA VAL A 23 -0.03 -7.34 19.98
C VAL A 23 -0.66 -6.03 19.52
N LEU A 24 -0.35 -5.56 18.32
CA LEU A 24 -0.78 -4.24 17.86
C LEU A 24 -2.28 -4.18 17.55
N ILE A 25 -2.89 -5.27 17.06
CA ILE A 25 -4.33 -5.32 16.77
C ILE A 25 -5.18 -5.04 18.03
N PRO A 26 -5.02 -5.77 19.15
CA PRO A 26 -5.77 -5.47 20.37
C PRO A 26 -5.47 -4.09 20.94
N VAL A 27 -4.21 -3.64 20.89
CA VAL A 27 -3.83 -2.27 21.31
C VAL A 27 -4.55 -1.23 20.45
N ALA A 28 -4.57 -1.39 19.13
CA ALA A 28 -5.28 -0.50 18.23
C ALA A 28 -6.81 -0.54 18.43
N ALA A 29 -7.36 -1.69 18.81
CA ALA A 29 -8.78 -1.81 19.16
C ALA A 29 -9.12 -1.16 20.51
N ALA A 30 -8.23 -1.21 21.49
CA ALA A 30 -8.41 -0.63 22.81
C ALA A 30 -8.24 0.90 22.84
N THR A 31 -7.32 1.45 22.02
CA THR A 31 -6.89 2.86 22.07
C THR A 31 -7.74 3.76 21.17
N GLY A 32 -8.01 4.98 21.59
CA GLY A 32 -8.72 6.04 20.87
C GLY A 32 -9.58 6.87 21.83
N ALA A 33 -10.26 7.89 21.35
CA ALA A 33 -11.06 8.85 22.13
C ALA A 33 -12.03 8.20 23.14
N TYR A 34 -12.59 7.05 22.81
CA TYR A 34 -13.33 6.20 23.75
C TYR A 34 -12.44 5.04 24.18
N HIS A 35 -11.99 5.03 25.45
CA HIS A 35 -11.12 3.95 25.94
C HIS A 35 -11.91 2.66 26.16
N VAL A 36 -11.47 1.56 25.54
CA VAL A 36 -12.04 0.21 25.74
C VAL A 36 -10.95 -0.70 26.29
N PRO A 37 -11.10 -1.25 27.52
CA PRO A 37 -10.12 -2.18 28.08
C PRO A 37 -9.87 -3.37 27.13
N VAL A 38 -8.62 -3.85 27.06
CA VAL A 38 -8.25 -4.99 26.17
C VAL A 38 -9.07 -6.24 26.53
N GLY A 39 -9.43 -6.42 27.82
CA GLY A 39 -10.32 -7.50 28.26
C GLY A 39 -11.67 -7.46 27.59
N ASP A 40 -12.26 -6.27 27.44
CA ASP A 40 -13.57 -6.07 26.81
C ASP A 40 -13.50 -6.26 25.28
N VAL A 41 -12.35 -5.89 24.65
CA VAL A 41 -12.09 -6.21 23.23
C VAL A 41 -12.11 -7.72 23.01
N LEU A 42 -11.42 -8.49 23.86
CA LEU A 42 -11.40 -9.95 23.76
C LEU A 42 -12.78 -10.57 24.06
N ALA A 43 -13.48 -10.07 25.07
CA ALA A 43 -14.83 -10.51 25.41
C ALA A 43 -15.81 -10.25 24.25
N SER A 44 -15.73 -9.08 23.61
CA SER A 44 -16.53 -8.72 22.44
C SER A 44 -16.30 -9.69 21.26
N ILE A 45 -15.03 -10.02 20.98
CA ILE A 45 -14.70 -11.01 19.94
C ILE A 45 -15.25 -12.39 20.32
N GLN A 46 -15.05 -12.85 21.55
CA GLN A 46 -15.54 -14.15 22.04
C GLN A 46 -17.06 -14.23 21.94
N HIS A 47 -17.76 -13.16 22.34
CA HIS A 47 -19.22 -13.09 22.20
C HIS A 47 -19.67 -13.26 20.74
N ARG A 48 -19.01 -12.57 19.81
CA ARG A 48 -19.36 -12.61 18.38
C ARG A 48 -19.17 -13.98 17.73
N ILE A 49 -18.23 -14.77 18.21
CA ILE A 49 -17.98 -16.15 17.74
C ILE A 49 -18.73 -17.21 18.58
N GLY A 50 -19.61 -16.79 19.49
CA GLY A 50 -20.46 -17.67 20.28
C GLY A 50 -19.76 -18.34 21.48
N LEU A 51 -18.56 -17.85 21.91
CA LEU A 51 -17.78 -18.43 23.01
C LEU A 51 -17.92 -17.67 24.34
N GLY A 52 -18.75 -16.62 24.41
CA GLY A 52 -18.86 -15.79 25.61
C GLY A 52 -20.25 -15.18 25.81
N GLY A 53 -20.48 -14.62 27.04
CA GLY A 53 -21.68 -13.86 27.36
C GLY A 53 -21.78 -12.52 26.64
N ALA A 54 -22.97 -11.89 26.71
CA ALA A 54 -23.18 -10.57 26.11
C ALA A 54 -22.21 -9.52 26.69
N PRO A 55 -21.65 -8.60 25.88
CA PRO A 55 -20.81 -7.51 26.37
C PRO A 55 -21.60 -6.62 27.34
N SER A 56 -20.93 -6.18 28.40
CA SER A 56 -21.52 -5.32 29.42
C SER A 56 -21.79 -3.90 28.93
N ASP A 57 -21.00 -3.41 27.98
CA ASP A 57 -21.09 -2.05 27.42
C ASP A 57 -21.46 -2.08 25.93
N ARG A 58 -22.70 -1.65 25.64
CA ARG A 58 -23.22 -1.55 24.27
C ARG A 58 -22.55 -0.45 23.44
N VAL A 59 -22.05 0.61 24.09
CA VAL A 59 -21.35 1.70 23.41
C VAL A 59 -19.98 1.21 22.95
N ALA A 60 -19.23 0.55 23.85
CA ALA A 60 -17.95 -0.09 23.53
C ALA A 60 -18.11 -1.07 22.36
N GLU A 61 -19.13 -1.91 22.39
CA GLU A 61 -19.43 -2.88 21.31
C GLU A 61 -19.68 -2.18 19.98
N SER A 62 -20.48 -1.11 19.98
CA SER A 62 -20.75 -0.33 18.77
C SER A 62 -19.49 0.34 18.22
N VAL A 63 -18.66 0.93 19.08
CA VAL A 63 -17.38 1.55 18.69
C VAL A 63 -16.43 0.53 18.10
N LEU A 64 -16.32 -0.66 18.71
CA LEU A 64 -15.44 -1.73 18.22
C LEU A 64 -15.84 -2.20 16.82
N TRP A 65 -17.12 -2.56 16.63
CA TRP A 65 -17.57 -3.22 15.39
C TRP A 65 -17.89 -2.26 14.25
N ASN A 66 -18.30 -1.03 14.53
CA ASN A 66 -18.67 -0.08 13.49
C ASN A 66 -17.56 0.91 13.13
N VAL A 67 -16.56 1.11 14.01
CA VAL A 67 -15.49 2.10 13.79
C VAL A 67 -14.11 1.43 13.79
N ARG A 68 -13.75 0.70 14.87
CA ARG A 68 -12.36 0.25 15.06
C ARG A 68 -11.99 -0.96 14.24
N PHE A 69 -12.78 -2.02 14.27
CA PHE A 69 -12.44 -3.23 13.52
C PHE A 69 -12.42 -3.01 12.01
N PRO A 70 -13.39 -2.31 11.37
CA PRO A 70 -13.27 -1.98 9.96
C PRO A 70 -11.99 -1.20 9.63
N ARG A 71 -11.62 -0.25 10.49
CA ARG A 71 -10.40 0.57 10.31
C ARG A 71 -9.13 -0.25 10.44
N ILE A 72 -9.04 -1.12 11.45
CA ILE A 72 -7.90 -2.03 11.64
C ILE A 72 -7.77 -2.97 10.43
N VAL A 73 -8.85 -3.63 10.03
CA VAL A 73 -8.82 -4.57 8.90
C VAL A 73 -8.44 -3.84 7.60
N LEU A 74 -8.98 -2.64 7.39
CA LEU A 74 -8.63 -1.83 6.23
C LEU A 74 -7.15 -1.41 6.25
N ALA A 75 -6.61 -1.01 7.41
CA ALA A 75 -5.19 -0.70 7.58
C ALA A 75 -4.30 -1.91 7.24
N LEU A 76 -4.67 -3.11 7.69
CA LEU A 76 -3.96 -4.34 7.38
C LEU A 76 -3.98 -4.65 5.87
N LEU A 77 -5.14 -4.57 5.23
CA LEU A 77 -5.31 -4.85 3.80
C LEU A 77 -4.55 -3.83 2.93
N VAL A 78 -4.68 -2.54 3.22
CA VAL A 78 -4.00 -1.45 2.50
C VAL A 78 -2.50 -1.55 2.69
N GLY A 79 -2.03 -1.73 3.92
CA GLY A 79 -0.60 -1.87 4.23
C GLY A 79 0.03 -3.09 3.57
N ALA A 80 -0.64 -4.25 3.63
CA ALA A 80 -0.20 -5.48 2.97
C ALA A 80 -0.13 -5.30 1.45
N SER A 81 -1.15 -4.67 0.86
CA SER A 81 -1.23 -4.42 -0.58
C SER A 81 -0.12 -3.51 -1.06
N LEU A 82 0.10 -2.37 -0.39
CA LEU A 82 1.16 -1.42 -0.75
C LEU A 82 2.56 -2.01 -0.54
N GLY A 83 2.80 -2.72 0.58
CA GLY A 83 4.07 -3.37 0.85
C GLY A 83 4.41 -4.45 -0.19
N CYS A 84 3.45 -5.31 -0.54
CA CYS A 84 3.63 -6.34 -1.56
C CYS A 84 3.80 -5.73 -2.96
N ALA A 85 2.96 -4.75 -3.35
CA ALA A 85 3.07 -4.05 -4.62
C ALA A 85 4.44 -3.37 -4.79
N GLY A 86 4.97 -2.77 -3.71
CA GLY A 86 6.32 -2.21 -3.69
C GLY A 86 7.40 -3.26 -3.91
N ALA A 87 7.31 -4.42 -3.27
CA ALA A 87 8.26 -5.51 -3.46
C ALA A 87 8.25 -6.06 -4.89
N LEU A 88 7.05 -6.21 -5.48
CA LEU A 88 6.89 -6.59 -6.88
C LEU A 88 7.51 -5.56 -7.83
N MET A 89 7.22 -4.28 -7.58
CA MET A 89 7.74 -3.17 -8.40
C MET A 89 9.27 -3.15 -8.41
N GLN A 90 9.88 -3.25 -7.23
CA GLN A 90 11.33 -3.31 -7.10
C GLN A 90 11.94 -4.54 -7.78
N GLY A 91 11.24 -5.68 -7.77
CA GLY A 91 11.66 -6.90 -8.45
C GLY A 91 11.56 -6.81 -9.97
N VAL A 92 10.47 -6.27 -10.50
CA VAL A 92 10.22 -6.12 -11.95
C VAL A 92 11.20 -5.12 -12.58
N PHE A 93 11.47 -4.02 -11.88
CA PHE A 93 12.38 -2.97 -12.39
C PHE A 93 13.85 -3.21 -12.06
N GLY A 94 14.18 -4.22 -11.24
CA GLY A 94 15.54 -4.43 -10.75
C GLY A 94 16.10 -3.23 -9.98
N ASN A 95 15.22 -2.36 -9.48
CA ASN A 95 15.58 -1.12 -8.79
C ASN A 95 14.98 -1.12 -7.37
N PRO A 96 15.80 -1.16 -6.31
CA PRO A 96 15.31 -1.18 -4.92
C PRO A 96 14.61 0.10 -4.49
N LEU A 97 14.65 1.16 -5.31
CA LEU A 97 14.01 2.45 -5.08
C LEU A 97 12.73 2.63 -5.90
N ALA A 98 12.30 1.61 -6.65
CA ALA A 98 11.07 1.66 -7.40
C ALA A 98 9.85 1.61 -6.46
N GLU A 99 8.87 2.48 -6.73
CA GLU A 99 7.60 2.58 -6.00
C GLU A 99 6.44 2.50 -6.99
N PRO A 100 5.29 1.89 -6.63
CA PRO A 100 4.13 1.78 -7.52
C PRO A 100 3.65 3.10 -8.12
N GLY A 101 3.78 4.21 -7.39
CA GLY A 101 3.42 5.55 -7.86
C GLY A 101 4.17 6.00 -9.11
N VAL A 102 5.37 5.46 -9.38
CA VAL A 102 6.17 5.83 -10.57
C VAL A 102 5.46 5.48 -11.87
N ILE A 103 4.63 4.43 -11.92
CA ILE A 103 3.83 4.08 -13.10
C ILE A 103 2.47 4.77 -13.17
N GLY A 104 2.25 5.80 -12.34
CA GLY A 104 1.08 6.66 -12.44
C GLY A 104 -0.19 6.16 -11.75
N VAL A 105 -0.17 5.00 -11.07
CA VAL A 105 -1.38 4.43 -10.47
C VAL A 105 -2.01 5.36 -9.41
N SER A 106 -1.18 5.93 -8.52
CA SER A 106 -1.67 6.81 -7.44
C SER A 106 -2.13 8.17 -7.97
N SER A 107 -1.42 8.74 -8.95
CA SER A 107 -1.81 10.01 -9.57
C SER A 107 -3.07 9.86 -10.43
N GLY A 108 -3.21 8.76 -11.15
CA GLY A 108 -4.44 8.43 -11.87
C GLY A 108 -5.63 8.28 -10.94
N ALA A 109 -5.46 7.54 -9.84
CA ALA A 109 -6.48 7.43 -8.80
C ALA A 109 -6.85 8.80 -8.20
N ALA A 110 -5.86 9.68 -8.00
CA ALA A 110 -6.09 11.03 -7.52
C ALA A 110 -6.89 11.88 -8.52
N VAL A 111 -6.60 11.79 -9.84
CA VAL A 111 -7.41 12.46 -10.87
C VAL A 111 -8.85 11.99 -10.82
N GLY A 112 -9.08 10.68 -10.71
CA GLY A 112 -10.44 10.12 -10.63
C GLY A 112 -11.20 10.59 -9.39
N ALA A 113 -10.58 10.58 -8.23
CA ALA A 113 -11.18 11.04 -6.97
C ALA A 113 -11.43 12.54 -6.97
N VAL A 114 -10.43 13.33 -7.35
CA VAL A 114 -10.49 14.80 -7.36
C VAL A 114 -11.51 15.28 -8.38
N GLY A 115 -11.54 14.66 -9.57
CA GLY A 115 -12.55 14.94 -10.58
C GLY A 115 -13.97 14.63 -10.09
N ALA A 116 -14.16 13.50 -9.40
CA ALA A 116 -15.45 13.14 -8.81
C ALA A 116 -15.93 14.19 -7.79
N ILE A 117 -15.03 14.62 -6.90
CA ILE A 117 -15.35 15.59 -5.84
C ILE A 117 -15.61 16.98 -6.45
N ALA A 118 -14.70 17.48 -7.31
CA ALA A 118 -14.79 18.81 -7.90
C ALA A 118 -16.04 19.00 -8.78
N LEU A 119 -16.44 17.93 -9.49
CA LEU A 119 -17.64 17.96 -10.36
C LEU A 119 -18.92 17.56 -9.62
N GLY A 120 -18.87 17.30 -8.31
CA GLY A 120 -20.03 16.91 -7.52
C GLY A 120 -20.68 15.59 -7.97
N LEU A 121 -19.91 14.67 -8.55
CA LEU A 121 -20.43 13.39 -9.05
C LEU A 121 -20.89 12.50 -7.91
N ASN A 122 -22.11 11.99 -7.99
CA ASN A 122 -22.72 11.18 -6.92
C ASN A 122 -23.62 10.04 -7.46
N PHE A 123 -23.26 9.44 -8.60
CA PHE A 123 -24.07 8.40 -9.25
C PHE A 123 -24.13 7.08 -8.48
N ALA A 124 -23.15 6.82 -7.60
CA ALA A 124 -23.08 5.64 -6.74
C ALA A 124 -23.01 6.01 -5.24
N GLY A 125 -23.51 7.20 -4.86
CA GLY A 125 -23.44 7.69 -3.48
C GLY A 125 -21.99 7.75 -2.96
N ASN A 126 -21.78 7.31 -1.73
CA ASN A 126 -20.46 7.30 -1.07
C ASN A 126 -19.39 6.46 -1.79
N TRP A 127 -19.76 5.71 -2.81
CA TRP A 127 -18.84 4.89 -3.60
C TRP A 127 -18.27 5.59 -4.82
N THR A 128 -18.91 6.68 -5.27
CA THR A 128 -18.54 7.35 -6.53
C THR A 128 -17.06 7.71 -6.56
N VAL A 129 -16.55 8.33 -5.51
CA VAL A 129 -15.13 8.72 -5.41
C VAL A 129 -14.21 7.49 -5.46
N SER A 130 -14.52 6.44 -4.68
CA SER A 130 -13.68 5.22 -4.63
C SER A 130 -13.70 4.46 -5.97
N ILE A 131 -14.85 4.36 -6.63
CA ILE A 131 -14.99 3.71 -7.95
C ILE A 131 -14.19 4.47 -9.00
N LEU A 132 -14.32 5.80 -9.06
CA LEU A 132 -13.60 6.62 -10.03
C LEU A 132 -12.09 6.64 -9.76
N ALA A 133 -11.69 6.67 -8.48
CA ALA A 133 -10.28 6.55 -8.12
C ALA A 133 -9.70 5.19 -8.55
N PHE A 134 -10.38 4.09 -8.25
CA PHE A 134 -9.94 2.75 -8.65
C PHE A 134 -9.84 2.60 -10.17
N ALA A 135 -10.91 2.96 -10.89
CA ALA A 135 -10.95 2.86 -12.33
C ALA A 135 -9.89 3.72 -13.02
N ALA A 136 -9.76 5.00 -12.61
CA ALA A 136 -8.77 5.91 -13.17
C ALA A 136 -7.34 5.46 -12.87
N GLY A 137 -7.07 4.91 -11.69
CA GLY A 137 -5.78 4.31 -11.36
C GLY A 137 -5.41 3.15 -12.29
N LEU A 138 -6.33 2.22 -12.53
CA LEU A 138 -6.13 1.10 -13.46
C LEU A 138 -5.96 1.56 -14.91
N VAL A 139 -6.82 2.47 -15.38
CA VAL A 139 -6.74 3.03 -16.74
C VAL A 139 -5.40 3.73 -16.96
N THR A 140 -4.92 4.49 -15.97
CA THR A 140 -3.64 5.18 -16.04
C THR A 140 -2.48 4.20 -16.20
N VAL A 141 -2.43 3.12 -15.41
CA VAL A 141 -1.38 2.10 -15.57
C VAL A 141 -1.46 1.42 -16.92
N LEU A 142 -2.65 1.09 -17.39
CA LEU A 142 -2.84 0.51 -18.72
C LEU A 142 -2.33 1.45 -19.82
N LEU A 143 -2.65 2.74 -19.73
CA LEU A 143 -2.18 3.77 -20.66
C LEU A 143 -0.65 3.88 -20.63
N VAL A 144 -0.04 4.01 -19.45
CA VAL A 144 1.42 4.05 -19.29
C VAL A 144 2.06 2.79 -19.87
N TYR A 145 1.49 1.62 -19.60
CA TYR A 145 1.99 0.35 -20.12
C TYR A 145 1.93 0.29 -21.66
N VAL A 146 0.79 0.63 -22.26
CA VAL A 146 0.60 0.63 -23.71
C VAL A 146 1.55 1.61 -24.40
N MET A 147 1.70 2.82 -23.87
CA MET A 147 2.61 3.85 -24.40
C MET A 147 4.09 3.47 -24.25
N SER A 148 4.44 2.60 -23.30
CA SER A 148 5.83 2.17 -23.07
C SER A 148 6.26 0.98 -23.93
N ARG A 149 5.37 0.43 -24.78
CA ARG A 149 5.69 -0.69 -25.68
C ARG A 149 6.28 -0.21 -26.98
N SER A 150 7.41 -0.79 -27.37
CA SER A 150 8.04 -0.58 -28.68
C SER A 150 8.51 -1.93 -29.24
N GLY A 151 8.17 -2.22 -30.50
CA GLY A 151 8.57 -3.48 -31.15
C GLY A 151 8.11 -4.75 -30.43
N GLY A 152 6.95 -4.72 -29.76
CA GLY A 152 6.42 -5.87 -29.01
C GLY A 152 7.07 -6.13 -27.64
N ARG A 153 7.95 -5.24 -27.19
CA ARG A 153 8.65 -5.34 -25.89
C ARG A 153 8.40 -4.12 -25.04
N THR A 154 8.32 -4.34 -23.72
CA THR A 154 8.20 -3.25 -22.74
C THR A 154 9.58 -2.84 -22.26
N GLU A 155 9.95 -1.60 -22.50
CA GLU A 155 11.21 -1.02 -22.02
C GLU A 155 10.97 -0.37 -20.65
N VAL A 156 11.75 -0.79 -19.64
CA VAL A 156 11.60 -0.29 -18.26
C VAL A 156 11.85 1.22 -18.18
N VAL A 157 12.85 1.72 -18.91
CA VAL A 157 13.18 3.16 -18.93
C VAL A 157 12.02 3.96 -19.52
N THR A 158 11.49 3.53 -20.66
CA THR A 158 10.34 4.17 -21.32
C THR A 158 9.10 4.13 -20.42
N LEU A 159 8.88 3.04 -19.70
CA LEU A 159 7.76 2.92 -18.77
C LEU A 159 7.88 3.93 -17.60
N ILE A 160 9.07 4.11 -17.05
CA ILE A 160 9.34 5.12 -16.00
C ILE A 160 9.15 6.54 -16.56
N LEU A 161 9.74 6.85 -17.72
CA LEU A 161 9.61 8.19 -18.32
C LEU A 161 8.16 8.53 -18.67
N THR A 162 7.43 7.57 -19.25
CA THR A 162 5.99 7.73 -19.52
C THR A 162 5.20 7.95 -18.21
N GLY A 163 5.52 7.19 -17.16
CA GLY A 163 4.91 7.37 -15.84
C GLY A 163 5.17 8.76 -15.26
N ILE A 164 6.38 9.29 -15.39
CA ILE A 164 6.72 10.66 -14.95
C ILE A 164 5.91 11.69 -15.74
N ALA A 165 5.80 11.55 -17.05
CA ALA A 165 5.01 12.46 -17.89
C ALA A 165 3.52 12.41 -17.53
N VAL A 166 2.96 11.22 -17.30
CA VAL A 166 1.57 11.02 -16.88
C VAL A 166 1.34 11.57 -15.47
N ASN A 167 2.29 11.41 -14.55
CA ASN A 167 2.20 12.02 -13.21
C ASN A 167 2.16 13.55 -13.27
N ALA A 168 2.97 14.17 -14.16
CA ALA A 168 2.97 15.62 -14.36
C ALA A 168 1.63 16.09 -14.96
N PHE A 169 1.10 15.36 -15.96
CA PHE A 169 -0.19 15.66 -16.57
C PHE A 169 -1.35 15.50 -15.55
N ALA A 170 -1.33 14.43 -14.75
CA ALA A 170 -2.28 14.22 -13.68
C ALA A 170 -2.26 15.36 -12.65
N GLY A 171 -1.06 15.84 -12.29
CA GLY A 171 -0.90 17.01 -11.42
C GLY A 171 -1.53 18.28 -12.00
N ALA A 172 -1.39 18.52 -13.32
CA ALA A 172 -2.03 19.63 -14.00
C ALA A 172 -3.56 19.52 -14.00
N LEU A 173 -4.11 18.32 -14.24
CA LEU A 173 -5.56 18.09 -14.16
C LEU A 173 -6.10 18.30 -12.74
N ILE A 174 -5.40 17.81 -11.72
CA ILE A 174 -5.75 18.02 -10.32
C ILE A 174 -5.75 19.53 -10.01
N GLY A 175 -4.74 20.27 -10.47
CA GLY A 175 -4.69 21.73 -10.33
C GLY A 175 -5.86 22.44 -10.99
N LEU A 176 -6.27 22.00 -12.19
CA LEU A 176 -7.43 22.54 -12.90
C LEU A 176 -8.74 22.29 -12.15
N PHE A 177 -8.94 21.06 -11.62
CA PHE A 177 -10.10 20.75 -10.80
C PHE A 177 -10.13 21.57 -9.50
N LEU A 178 -8.98 21.73 -8.82
CA LEU A 178 -8.89 22.57 -7.62
C LEU A 178 -9.21 24.04 -7.91
N PHE A 179 -8.78 24.56 -9.06
CA PHE A 179 -9.08 25.94 -9.48
C PHE A 179 -10.59 26.17 -9.70
N SER A 180 -11.30 25.15 -10.20
CA SER A 180 -12.73 25.24 -10.51
C SER A 180 -13.65 24.83 -9.33
N ALA A 181 -13.10 24.23 -8.27
CA ALA A 181 -13.84 23.70 -7.14
C ALA A 181 -14.24 24.80 -6.13
N ASP A 182 -15.35 24.60 -5.45
CA ASP A 182 -15.74 25.42 -4.31
C ASP A 182 -14.89 25.09 -3.05
N THR A 183 -15.01 25.92 -2.01
CA THR A 183 -14.23 25.76 -0.78
C THR A 183 -14.47 24.42 -0.09
N ALA A 184 -15.70 23.89 -0.12
CA ALA A 184 -16.03 22.61 0.50
C ALA A 184 -15.36 21.45 -0.24
N ALA A 185 -15.44 21.48 -1.58
CA ALA A 185 -14.76 20.49 -2.44
C ALA A 185 -13.23 20.56 -2.30
N VAL A 186 -12.63 21.76 -2.23
CA VAL A 186 -11.18 21.93 -2.01
C VAL A 186 -10.74 21.30 -0.70
N ASN A 187 -11.49 21.48 0.38
CA ASN A 187 -11.20 20.85 1.66
C ASN A 187 -11.28 19.31 1.55
N GLN A 188 -12.34 18.78 0.93
CA GLN A 188 -12.52 17.34 0.75
C GLN A 188 -11.42 16.73 -0.13
N ILE A 189 -11.02 17.39 -1.21
CA ILE A 189 -9.93 17.00 -2.09
C ILE A 189 -8.61 16.96 -1.31
N THR A 190 -8.33 17.99 -0.52
CA THR A 190 -7.11 18.10 0.27
C THR A 190 -7.00 16.93 1.26
N PHE A 191 -8.07 16.66 2.03
CA PHE A 191 -8.09 15.54 2.96
C PHE A 191 -7.95 14.19 2.24
N TRP A 192 -8.59 14.02 1.08
CA TRP A 192 -8.46 12.79 0.30
C TRP A 192 -7.02 12.58 -0.19
N GLN A 193 -6.37 13.65 -0.71
CA GLN A 193 -4.98 13.57 -1.19
C GLN A 193 -3.97 13.30 -0.06
N LEU A 194 -4.21 13.79 1.14
CA LEU A 194 -3.36 13.55 2.31
C LEU A 194 -3.46 12.13 2.84
N GLY A 195 -4.46 11.36 2.41
CA GLY A 195 -4.70 9.98 2.82
C GLY A 195 -5.18 9.82 4.26
N SER A 196 -6.21 9.01 4.45
CA SER A 196 -6.79 8.71 5.76
C SER A 196 -7.58 7.42 5.76
N LEU A 197 -7.65 6.77 6.92
CA LEU A 197 -8.52 5.62 7.19
C LEU A 197 -9.69 5.96 8.12
N SER A 198 -9.91 7.25 8.41
CA SER A 198 -10.99 7.71 9.32
C SER A 198 -12.40 7.31 8.86
N GLN A 199 -12.59 7.18 7.54
CA GLN A 199 -13.87 6.79 6.94
C GLN A 199 -13.95 5.29 6.63
N ALA A 200 -13.19 4.46 7.34
CA ALA A 200 -13.22 3.01 7.17
C ALA A 200 -14.58 2.43 7.60
N THR A 201 -15.15 1.57 6.78
CA THR A 201 -16.41 0.85 7.02
C THR A 201 -16.30 -0.58 6.50
N TRP A 202 -17.12 -1.50 7.01
CA TRP A 202 -17.15 -2.88 6.53
C TRP A 202 -17.39 -3.00 5.01
N PRO A 203 -18.29 -2.22 4.39
CA PRO A 203 -18.45 -2.22 2.95
C PRO A 203 -17.13 -1.88 2.21
N LYS A 204 -16.36 -0.89 2.66
CA LYS A 204 -15.05 -0.56 2.07
C LYS A 204 -14.04 -1.70 2.22
N VAL A 205 -14.03 -2.37 3.39
CA VAL A 205 -13.21 -3.57 3.60
C VAL A 205 -13.56 -4.65 2.59
N LEU A 206 -14.86 -4.96 2.44
CA LEU A 206 -15.35 -5.99 1.51
C LEU A 206 -15.06 -5.66 0.04
N ALA A 207 -15.04 -4.38 -0.33
CA ALA A 207 -14.69 -3.96 -1.70
C ALA A 207 -13.20 -4.15 -2.01
N VAL A 208 -12.32 -3.88 -1.07
CA VAL A 208 -10.86 -4.03 -1.26
C VAL A 208 -10.42 -5.48 -1.11
N LEU A 209 -11.09 -6.26 -0.27
CA LEU A 209 -10.72 -7.62 0.10
C LEU A 209 -10.47 -8.54 -1.12
N PRO A 210 -11.35 -8.63 -2.13
CA PRO A 210 -11.11 -9.49 -3.30
C PRO A 210 -9.84 -9.10 -4.07
N CYS A 211 -9.61 -7.81 -4.27
CA CYS A 211 -8.42 -7.31 -4.96
C CYS A 211 -7.15 -7.61 -4.18
N ALA A 212 -7.17 -7.38 -2.86
CA ALA A 212 -6.05 -7.66 -1.98
C ALA A 212 -5.76 -9.16 -1.92
N VAL A 213 -6.77 -10.01 -1.70
CA VAL A 213 -6.61 -11.47 -1.65
C VAL A 213 -6.06 -12.00 -2.98
N LEU A 214 -6.64 -11.58 -4.10
CA LEU A 214 -6.17 -12.01 -5.43
C LEU A 214 -4.71 -11.60 -5.68
N GLY A 215 -4.38 -10.33 -5.45
CA GLY A 215 -3.03 -9.83 -5.68
C GLY A 215 -1.99 -10.47 -4.74
N LEU A 216 -2.31 -10.60 -3.45
CA LEU A 216 -1.43 -11.21 -2.45
C LEU A 216 -1.26 -12.72 -2.65
N ALA A 217 -2.28 -13.42 -3.18
CA ALA A 217 -2.18 -14.85 -3.51
C ALA A 217 -1.38 -15.09 -4.80
N VAL A 218 -1.54 -14.22 -5.81
CA VAL A 218 -0.84 -14.35 -7.09
C VAL A 218 0.64 -13.96 -6.97
N ALA A 219 0.98 -12.93 -6.21
CA ALA A 219 2.35 -12.41 -6.12
C ALA A 219 3.40 -13.48 -5.76
N PRO A 220 3.25 -14.33 -4.74
CA PRO A 220 4.24 -15.35 -4.39
C PRO A 220 4.48 -16.41 -5.47
N LEU A 221 3.51 -16.67 -6.36
CA LEU A 221 3.65 -17.62 -7.46
C LEU A 221 4.75 -17.20 -8.47
N TYR A 222 5.05 -15.91 -8.51
CA TYR A 222 6.06 -15.34 -9.39
C TYR A 222 7.42 -15.10 -8.71
N ALA A 223 7.55 -15.41 -7.41
CA ALA A 223 8.77 -15.17 -6.63
C ALA A 223 10.03 -15.76 -7.28
N ARG A 224 9.97 -17.02 -7.75
CA ARG A 224 11.10 -17.69 -8.42
C ARG A 224 11.47 -17.00 -9.74
N ARG A 225 10.48 -16.58 -10.52
CA ARG A 225 10.71 -15.88 -11.79
C ARG A 225 11.34 -14.51 -11.58
N LEU A 226 10.95 -13.80 -10.52
CA LEU A 226 11.59 -12.55 -10.10
C LEU A 226 13.03 -12.75 -9.64
N ASP A 227 13.33 -13.84 -8.90
CA ASP A 227 14.70 -14.19 -8.52
C ASP A 227 15.58 -14.47 -9.75
N LEU A 228 15.03 -15.11 -10.80
CA LEU A 228 15.71 -15.32 -12.06
C LEU A 228 15.89 -14.01 -12.86
N LEU A 229 14.86 -13.14 -12.85
CA LEU A 229 14.95 -11.82 -13.52
C LEU A 229 16.03 -10.93 -12.88
N ALA A 230 16.27 -11.07 -11.58
CA ALA A 230 17.33 -10.35 -10.87
C ALA A 230 18.74 -10.67 -11.36
N LEU A 231 18.93 -11.78 -12.11
CA LEU A 231 20.20 -12.12 -12.80
C LEU A 231 20.39 -11.36 -14.12
N GLY A 232 19.38 -10.59 -14.55
CA GLY A 232 19.30 -9.89 -15.83
C GLY A 232 18.33 -10.54 -16.82
N GLU A 233 17.86 -9.78 -17.81
CA GLU A 233 16.85 -10.25 -18.77
C GLU A 233 17.35 -11.38 -19.68
N ARG A 234 18.57 -11.27 -20.19
CA ARG A 234 19.16 -12.29 -21.07
C ARG A 234 19.31 -13.65 -20.34
N PRO A 235 19.99 -13.72 -19.17
CA PRO A 235 20.04 -14.94 -18.37
C PRO A 235 18.66 -15.52 -18.03
N ALA A 236 17.71 -14.66 -17.61
CA ALA A 236 16.36 -15.10 -17.27
C ALA A 236 15.65 -15.79 -18.45
N ARG A 237 15.76 -15.22 -19.66
CA ARG A 237 15.20 -15.83 -20.88
C ARG A 237 15.85 -17.19 -21.21
N HIS A 238 17.16 -17.31 -21.08
CA HIS A 238 17.85 -18.60 -21.28
C HIS A 238 17.42 -19.66 -20.26
N LEU A 239 16.98 -19.24 -19.06
CA LEU A 239 16.42 -20.11 -18.03
C LEU A 239 14.91 -20.35 -18.19
N GLY A 240 14.31 -19.98 -19.34
CA GLY A 240 12.93 -20.25 -19.69
C GLY A 240 11.91 -19.26 -19.12
N VAL A 241 12.35 -18.06 -18.66
CA VAL A 241 11.42 -17.03 -18.20
C VAL A 241 10.95 -16.18 -19.39
N ASP A 242 9.67 -16.20 -19.65
CA ASP A 242 9.03 -15.20 -20.52
C ASP A 242 8.95 -13.87 -19.76
N VAL A 243 9.94 -12.99 -20.01
CA VAL A 243 10.10 -11.72 -19.30
C VAL A 243 8.95 -10.76 -19.60
N GLU A 244 8.43 -10.76 -20.84
CA GLU A 244 7.34 -9.85 -21.20
C GLU A 244 6.03 -10.26 -20.52
N ARG A 245 5.69 -11.53 -20.58
CA ARG A 245 4.51 -12.06 -19.87
C ARG A 245 4.62 -11.88 -18.36
N LEU A 246 5.82 -12.04 -17.80
CA LEU A 246 6.08 -11.79 -16.38
C LEU A 246 5.80 -10.33 -16.03
N ARG A 247 6.28 -9.36 -16.82
CA ARG A 247 6.05 -7.93 -16.62
C ARG A 247 4.59 -7.56 -16.70
N ILE A 248 3.88 -8.04 -17.74
CA ILE A 248 2.45 -7.77 -17.91
C ILE A 248 1.68 -8.19 -16.65
N VAL A 249 1.83 -9.44 -16.25
CA VAL A 249 1.09 -9.98 -15.10
C VAL A 249 1.42 -9.22 -13.81
N LEU A 250 2.72 -8.96 -13.57
CA LEU A 250 3.10 -8.28 -12.33
C LEU A 250 2.72 -6.81 -12.31
N VAL A 251 2.76 -6.09 -13.44
CA VAL A 251 2.27 -4.71 -13.53
C VAL A 251 0.75 -4.67 -13.26
N LEU A 252 -0.02 -5.64 -13.78
CA LEU A 252 -1.46 -5.75 -13.47
C LEU A 252 -1.72 -6.03 -11.99
N VAL A 253 -0.93 -6.93 -11.37
CA VAL A 253 -1.04 -7.20 -9.92
C VAL A 253 -0.67 -5.98 -9.09
N ILE A 254 0.40 -5.26 -9.44
CA ILE A 254 0.81 -4.01 -8.80
C ILE A 254 -0.30 -2.96 -8.92
N ALA A 255 -0.86 -2.79 -10.13
CA ALA A 255 -1.95 -1.85 -10.37
C ALA A 255 -3.19 -2.20 -9.54
N LEU A 256 -3.58 -3.47 -9.53
CA LEU A 256 -4.73 -3.96 -8.76
C LEU A 256 -4.58 -3.68 -7.27
N LEU A 257 -3.44 -4.10 -6.68
CA LEU A 257 -3.16 -3.91 -5.25
C LEU A 257 -3.11 -2.43 -4.87
N THR A 258 -2.43 -1.61 -5.69
CA THR A 258 -2.25 -0.19 -5.38
C THR A 258 -3.52 0.62 -5.64
N ALA A 259 -4.21 0.41 -6.75
CA ALA A 259 -5.45 1.12 -7.05
C ALA A 259 -6.55 0.81 -6.02
N ALA A 260 -6.70 -0.47 -5.62
CA ALA A 260 -7.64 -0.87 -4.58
C ALA A 260 -7.31 -0.22 -3.23
N ALA A 261 -6.03 -0.20 -2.84
CA ALA A 261 -5.58 0.45 -1.61
C ALA A 261 -5.87 1.96 -1.64
N VAL A 262 -5.39 2.67 -2.68
CA VAL A 262 -5.50 4.12 -2.80
C VAL A 262 -6.96 4.59 -2.93
N SER A 263 -7.83 3.82 -3.58
CA SER A 263 -9.25 4.18 -3.76
C SER A 263 -10.03 4.35 -2.44
N VAL A 264 -9.58 3.73 -1.36
CA VAL A 264 -10.25 3.78 -0.04
C VAL A 264 -9.45 4.52 1.02
N SER A 265 -8.14 4.62 0.87
CA SER A 265 -7.24 5.29 1.84
C SER A 265 -6.77 6.66 1.38
N GLY A 266 -7.03 7.07 0.13
CA GLY A 266 -6.31 8.17 -0.48
C GLY A 266 -4.84 7.83 -0.72
N VAL A 267 -4.01 8.84 -0.99
CA VAL A 267 -2.60 8.62 -1.32
C VAL A 267 -1.78 8.37 -0.06
N VAL A 268 -1.20 7.17 0.04
CA VAL A 268 -0.27 6.77 1.11
C VAL A 268 1.07 6.43 0.48
N GLY A 269 2.05 7.30 0.66
CA GLY A 269 3.41 7.12 0.13
C GLY A 269 4.34 6.35 1.07
N PHE A 270 5.53 6.03 0.56
CA PHE A 270 6.66 5.43 1.27
C PHE A 270 6.48 3.99 1.79
N VAL A 271 5.28 3.49 2.05
CA VAL A 271 5.07 2.10 2.49
C VAL A 271 5.62 1.12 1.45
N GLY A 272 5.26 1.30 0.17
CA GLY A 272 5.75 0.48 -0.93
C GLY A 272 7.26 0.61 -1.20
N LEU A 273 7.88 1.70 -0.80
CA LEU A 273 9.31 1.95 -0.95
C LEU A 273 10.11 1.36 0.22
N VAL A 274 9.75 1.73 1.44
CA VAL A 274 10.54 1.48 2.66
C VAL A 274 10.41 0.04 3.13
N VAL A 275 9.21 -0.51 3.15
CA VAL A 275 8.92 -1.84 3.69
C VAL A 275 9.73 -2.96 3.02
N PRO A 276 9.68 -3.14 1.68
CA PRO A 276 10.45 -4.20 1.03
C PRO A 276 11.96 -3.96 1.11
N HIS A 277 12.36 -2.69 1.17
CA HIS A 277 13.77 -2.35 1.32
C HIS A 277 14.33 -2.78 2.68
N LEU A 278 13.62 -2.50 3.78
CA LEU A 278 13.99 -2.94 5.13
C LEU A 278 14.13 -4.46 5.21
N LEU A 279 13.17 -5.20 4.66
CA LEU A 279 13.22 -6.66 4.65
C LEU A 279 14.38 -7.21 3.81
N ARG A 280 14.66 -6.59 2.66
CA ARG A 280 15.81 -6.97 1.83
C ARG A 280 17.14 -6.79 2.57
N MET A 281 17.26 -5.74 3.36
CA MET A 281 18.43 -5.52 4.22
C MET A 281 18.54 -6.54 5.35
N ALA A 282 17.42 -6.98 5.93
CA ALA A 282 17.39 -7.87 7.07
C ALA A 282 17.52 -9.36 6.70
N ALA A 283 16.79 -9.82 5.67
CA ALA A 283 16.71 -11.24 5.30
C ALA A 283 17.30 -11.56 3.91
N GLY A 284 17.72 -10.53 3.15
CA GLY A 284 18.27 -10.68 1.82
C GLY A 284 17.25 -10.53 0.70
N PRO A 285 17.68 -10.63 -0.59
CA PRO A 285 16.89 -10.22 -1.74
C PRO A 285 15.91 -11.26 -2.26
N GLY A 286 15.84 -12.47 -1.70
CA GLY A 286 15.01 -13.58 -2.22
C GLY A 286 13.52 -13.28 -2.13
N HIS A 287 12.83 -13.28 -3.27
CA HIS A 287 11.42 -12.89 -3.37
C HIS A 287 10.45 -13.87 -2.68
N ARG A 288 10.84 -15.12 -2.46
CA ARG A 288 10.02 -16.11 -1.72
C ARG A 288 9.67 -15.65 -0.30
N PHE A 289 10.59 -14.95 0.36
CA PHE A 289 10.35 -14.34 1.66
C PHE A 289 9.94 -12.88 1.53
N LEU A 290 10.56 -12.15 0.59
CA LEU A 290 10.38 -10.71 0.45
C LEU A 290 8.92 -10.33 0.18
N LEU A 291 8.19 -11.07 -0.67
CA LEU A 291 6.79 -10.76 -1.00
C LEU A 291 5.85 -10.94 0.20
N PRO A 292 5.75 -12.12 0.85
CA PRO A 292 4.87 -12.27 2.01
C PRO A 292 5.36 -11.46 3.21
N GLY A 293 6.66 -11.33 3.42
CA GLY A 293 7.22 -10.48 4.47
C GLY A 293 6.87 -9.01 4.28
N SER A 294 6.89 -8.51 3.03
CA SER A 294 6.50 -7.12 2.73
C SER A 294 5.00 -6.89 2.95
N ALA A 295 4.17 -7.88 2.70
CA ALA A 295 2.75 -7.79 3.05
C ALA A 295 2.56 -7.70 4.58
N LEU A 296 3.21 -8.57 5.35
CA LEU A 296 3.11 -8.56 6.82
C LEU A 296 3.69 -7.28 7.44
N LEU A 297 4.88 -6.87 7.02
CA LEU A 297 5.49 -5.64 7.54
C LEU A 297 4.72 -4.40 7.08
N GLY A 298 4.19 -4.38 5.86
CA GLY A 298 3.34 -3.30 5.36
C GLY A 298 2.06 -3.16 6.19
N ALA A 299 1.41 -4.27 6.51
CA ALA A 299 0.25 -4.31 7.40
C ALA A 299 0.59 -3.76 8.80
N LEU A 300 1.70 -4.20 9.38
CA LEU A 300 2.16 -3.76 10.70
C LEU A 300 2.48 -2.26 10.70
N VAL A 301 3.24 -1.78 9.72
CA VAL A 301 3.66 -0.37 9.62
C VAL A 301 2.45 0.54 9.42
N LEU A 302 1.50 0.16 8.56
CA LEU A 302 0.33 1.00 8.31
C LEU A 302 -0.62 1.02 9.49
N LEU A 303 -0.83 -0.11 10.17
CA LEU A 303 -1.62 -0.15 11.41
C LEU A 303 -0.97 0.68 12.53
N ALA A 304 0.36 0.62 12.68
CA ALA A 304 1.09 1.44 13.64
C ALA A 304 1.00 2.93 13.29
N ALA A 305 1.14 3.28 12.02
CA ALA A 305 0.99 4.66 11.55
C ALA A 305 -0.43 5.18 11.77
N ASP A 306 -1.47 4.37 11.49
CA ASP A 306 -2.86 4.74 11.75
C ASP A 306 -3.15 4.93 13.24
N LEU A 307 -2.64 4.05 14.11
CA LEU A 307 -2.75 4.21 15.55
C LEU A 307 -2.09 5.52 16.01
N THR A 308 -0.88 5.80 15.54
CA THR A 308 -0.15 7.03 15.87
C THR A 308 -0.89 8.27 15.36
N ALA A 309 -1.38 8.24 14.11
CA ALA A 309 -2.07 9.35 13.47
C ALA A 309 -3.32 9.81 14.23
N ARG A 310 -4.06 8.88 14.83
CA ARG A 310 -5.30 9.16 15.58
C ARG A 310 -5.10 9.42 17.08
N THR A 311 -3.87 9.24 17.61
CA THR A 311 -3.61 9.43 19.04
C THR A 311 -2.68 10.60 19.35
N ILE A 312 -1.82 11.01 18.39
CA ILE A 312 -0.78 12.02 18.66
C ILE A 312 -1.33 13.44 18.75
N ALA A 313 -2.46 13.73 18.12
CA ALA A 313 -3.04 15.09 18.00
C ALA A 313 -4.52 15.16 18.40
N GLU A 314 -4.99 14.26 19.29
CA GLU A 314 -6.39 14.25 19.73
C GLU A 314 -6.86 15.65 20.17
N PRO A 315 -8.09 16.09 19.78
CA PRO A 315 -9.13 15.34 19.05
C PRO A 315 -8.98 15.33 17.53
N ALA A 316 -8.00 16.02 16.95
CA ALA A 316 -7.72 15.99 15.52
C ALA A 316 -6.97 14.72 15.13
N GLU A 317 -7.21 14.23 13.92
CA GLU A 317 -6.44 13.12 13.35
C GLU A 317 -5.43 13.66 12.34
N LEU A 318 -4.16 13.22 12.46
CA LEU A 318 -3.16 13.53 11.45
C LEU A 318 -3.44 12.72 10.17
N PRO A 319 -3.31 13.32 8.98
CA PRO A 319 -3.41 12.57 7.74
C PRO A 319 -2.31 11.50 7.67
N LEU A 320 -2.72 10.29 7.30
CA LEU A 320 -1.85 9.12 7.30
C LEU A 320 -0.67 9.25 6.32
N GLY A 321 -0.91 9.83 5.14
CA GLY A 321 0.13 10.09 4.15
C GLY A 321 1.17 11.10 4.62
N VAL A 322 0.77 12.10 5.41
CA VAL A 322 1.71 13.05 6.02
C VAL A 322 2.63 12.33 7.01
N LEU A 323 2.07 11.49 7.89
CA LEU A 323 2.86 10.74 8.86
C LEU A 323 3.83 9.78 8.20
N THR A 324 3.36 9.02 7.19
CA THR A 324 4.23 8.09 6.44
C THR A 324 5.32 8.81 5.67
N ALA A 325 5.05 10.01 5.12
CA ALA A 325 6.04 10.83 4.45
C ALA A 325 7.08 11.42 5.42
N LEU A 326 6.65 11.92 6.59
CA LEU A 326 7.55 12.47 7.63
C LEU A 326 8.54 11.41 8.15
N ILE A 327 8.13 10.17 8.25
CA ILE A 327 9.00 9.07 8.68
C ILE A 327 9.80 8.51 7.50
N GLY A 328 9.15 8.34 6.35
CA GLY A 328 9.74 7.70 5.17
C GLY A 328 10.81 8.53 4.50
N SER A 329 10.64 9.86 4.38
CA SER A 329 11.60 10.72 3.70
C SER A 329 12.96 10.80 4.40
N PRO A 330 13.08 11.04 5.73
CA PRO A 330 14.37 11.03 6.41
C PRO A 330 15.05 9.66 6.35
N PHE A 331 14.27 8.58 6.49
CA PHE A 331 14.78 7.23 6.32
C PHE A 331 15.38 7.01 4.93
N PHE A 332 14.69 7.48 3.89
CA PHE A 332 15.16 7.37 2.51
C PHE A 332 16.45 8.18 2.26
N PHE A 333 16.56 9.39 2.80
CA PHE A 333 17.80 10.17 2.74
C PHE A 333 18.96 9.48 3.45
N TRP A 334 18.73 8.92 4.62
CA TRP A 334 19.74 8.14 5.33
C TRP A 334 20.19 6.94 4.51
N LEU A 335 19.26 6.25 3.88
CA LEU A 335 19.51 5.10 3.02
C LEU A 335 20.39 5.45 1.81
N LEU A 336 20.04 6.54 1.10
CA LEU A 336 20.84 7.04 -0.03
C LEU A 336 22.27 7.35 0.37
N ARG A 337 22.48 8.02 1.50
CA ARG A 337 23.83 8.32 2.02
C ARG A 337 24.62 7.04 2.34
N ARG A 338 23.96 6.05 2.94
CA ARG A 338 24.60 4.78 3.28
C ARG A 338 25.00 3.98 2.04
N THR A 339 24.17 3.96 1.02
CA THR A 339 24.43 3.25 -0.24
C THR A 339 25.58 3.91 -1.02
N ARG A 340 25.61 5.24 -1.11
CA ARG A 340 26.72 5.99 -1.73
C ARG A 340 28.08 5.68 -1.09
N ARG A 341 28.14 5.60 0.25
CA ARG A 341 29.41 5.27 0.97
C ARG A 341 29.93 3.86 0.65
N LYS A 342 29.04 2.91 0.28
CA LYS A 342 29.45 1.54 -0.07
C LYS A 342 29.88 1.38 -1.53
N GLN A 343 29.43 2.26 -2.42
CA GLN A 343 29.74 2.21 -3.86
C GLN A 343 30.90 3.13 -4.27
N GLY A 344 31.62 3.76 -3.31
CA GLY A 344 32.83 4.54 -3.60
C GLY A 344 32.60 5.89 -4.26
N GLY A 345 31.41 6.48 -4.13
CA GLY A 345 31.08 7.74 -4.78
C GLY A 345 30.82 7.57 -6.30
N TRP A 346 29.90 8.34 -6.84
CA TRP A 346 29.81 8.52 -8.31
C TRP A 346 31.00 9.36 -8.73
N ALA A 347 32.08 8.74 -9.27
CA ALA A 347 33.08 9.40 -10.06
C ALA A 347 32.63 9.40 -11.52
#